data_436f7b566bc474292c3c46285b1e9b52
#
_entry.id   436f7b566bc474292c3c46285b1e9b52
#
_cell.length_a   1.000
_cell.length_b   1.000
_cell.length_c   1.000
_cell.angle_alpha   90.00
_cell.angle_beta   90.00
_cell.angle_gamma   90.00
#
_symmetry.space_group_name_H-M   'P 1'
#
loop_
_entity.id
_entity.type
_entity.pdbx_description
1 polymer ?
#
loop_
_entity_poly.entity_id
_entity_poly.type
_entity_poly.pdbx_seq_one_letter_code
_entity_poly.pdbx_strand_id
1 'polypeptide(L)'
;MNISDRIFRPFETLVRPFDLPLRALPATGVWSLVWHFAQLFRGVLITVAGLSVISAGIGLAVVWALAFVVDGVAAQGTAAFISSEAWTLAALVFLFAVVDPAVTFVRGAFMAQTVQVLLPAAMRWQAHKAVEGQDVAFFEDVFAGQVASRIGQVTGAVQRSMMIAMQMVPRVVISFGGAAVLLAALSPMMALPVVVWIVLNVILAWFAVPVYAARSRKVAAATSRATGAMTDVYSNIAMVKLFAAEDSEAGAIKKVIGQTIDTQHRENRAYVSTDALVHLLNVSLVVSIFAVGLWGLVAGFVSLGDFVAGATIARTLSASSGMFIGLGQSVSRAYGTIADAMPIMTTPPTLMDAPNAPGLTVTQGQIRFDQVSFGYGDTDRVVRDLTLEIAAGERVALVGLSGAGKSTLVSLLMRLRDVNSGSVTVDGKDVRDVTQTSLRGQIGVVTQDVGLLHRSIRDNIRYGRPEATDAEVEAAAHAAQAMDFISDLRDDKGRTGLDAFVGDRGVKLSGGQRQRVTIARALLKDAPILVLDEATSALDSEAEAAIQENLDSLMTGKTTLAIAHRLSTIAAMDRIVVMDAGHIVEQGTHESLLAQQGLYARLWARQSGGFIARDMSAA
;
A
#
# COMPACT_ATOMS: atom_id res chain seq x y z
N MET A 1 18.83 -27.39 -14.17
CA MET A 1 18.94 -25.92 -14.15
C MET A 1 19.22 -25.45 -15.58
N ASN A 2 18.33 -24.67 -16.13
CA ASN A 2 18.44 -24.17 -17.50
C ASN A 2 19.65 -23.21 -17.61
N ILE A 3 20.25 -23.05 -18.80
CA ILE A 3 21.38 -22.11 -19.01
C ILE A 3 20.99 -20.69 -18.55
N SER A 4 19.76 -20.29 -18.85
CA SER A 4 19.19 -19.00 -18.40
C SER A 4 19.28 -18.84 -16.87
N ASP A 5 18.89 -19.87 -16.09
CA ASP A 5 18.92 -19.80 -14.63
C ASP A 5 20.34 -19.62 -14.09
N ARG A 6 21.34 -20.22 -14.73
CA ARG A 6 22.77 -20.07 -14.32
C ARG A 6 23.27 -18.64 -14.52
N ILE A 7 22.85 -17.98 -15.59
CA ILE A 7 23.30 -16.63 -15.95
C ILE A 7 22.61 -15.57 -15.08
N PHE A 8 21.30 -15.68 -14.84
CA PHE A 8 20.52 -14.63 -14.16
C PHE A 8 20.44 -14.78 -12.65
N ARG A 9 20.55 -16.01 -12.11
CA ARG A 9 20.46 -16.29 -10.67
C ARG A 9 21.34 -15.41 -9.78
N PRO A 10 22.61 -15.06 -10.15
CA PRO A 10 23.44 -14.15 -9.35
C PRO A 10 22.79 -12.77 -9.15
N PHE A 11 22.05 -12.27 -10.16
CA PHE A 11 21.37 -10.98 -10.09
C PHE A 11 20.03 -11.07 -9.35
N GLU A 12 19.36 -12.22 -9.41
CA GLU A 12 18.07 -12.50 -8.75
C GLU A 12 18.20 -12.69 -7.24
N THR A 13 19.33 -13.25 -6.78
CA THR A 13 19.57 -13.57 -5.37
C THR A 13 20.48 -12.59 -4.64
N LEU A 14 20.90 -11.51 -5.33
CA LEU A 14 21.85 -10.54 -4.80
C LEU A 14 21.35 -9.80 -3.55
N VAL A 15 20.06 -9.52 -3.52
CA VAL A 15 19.39 -8.87 -2.40
C VAL A 15 18.18 -9.74 -2.00
N ARG A 16 18.07 -10.02 -0.70
CA ARG A 16 16.87 -10.69 -0.14
C ARG A 16 15.90 -9.64 0.35
N PRO A 17 14.80 -9.38 -0.35
CA PRO A 17 13.94 -8.23 -0.08
C PRO A 17 13.26 -8.28 1.30
N PHE A 18 13.03 -9.49 1.84
CA PHE A 18 12.35 -9.73 3.11
C PHE A 18 13.30 -9.73 4.32
N ASP A 19 14.61 -9.90 4.10
CA ASP A 19 15.64 -9.93 5.16
C ASP A 19 16.26 -8.54 5.41
N LEU A 20 15.83 -7.53 4.65
CA LEU A 20 16.32 -6.17 4.84
C LEU A 20 15.83 -5.57 6.17
N PRO A 21 16.67 -4.76 6.86
CA PRO A 21 16.29 -4.19 8.13
C PRO A 21 15.05 -3.30 7.99
N LEU A 22 14.06 -3.55 8.82
CA LEU A 22 12.88 -2.70 8.95
C LEU A 22 13.28 -1.41 9.64
N ARG A 23 13.25 -0.30 8.94
CA ARG A 23 13.53 1.04 9.47
C ARG A 23 12.28 1.88 9.39
N ALA A 24 12.09 2.77 10.37
CA ALA A 24 11.00 3.74 10.32
C ALA A 24 11.09 4.55 9.02
N LEU A 25 9.97 4.65 8.33
CA LEU A 25 9.88 5.45 7.11
C LEU A 25 9.95 6.94 7.47
N PRO A 26 10.66 7.77 6.67
CA PRO A 26 10.77 9.20 6.96
C PRO A 26 9.39 9.87 6.89
N ALA A 27 9.01 10.56 7.96
CA ALA A 27 7.69 11.20 8.09
C ALA A 27 7.48 12.36 7.10
N THR A 28 8.55 13.02 6.67
CA THR A 28 8.49 14.21 5.81
C THR A 28 9.51 14.14 4.68
N GLY A 29 9.14 14.74 3.54
CA GLY A 29 10.04 14.92 2.40
C GLY A 29 10.02 13.74 1.42
N VAL A 30 9.50 13.99 0.21
CA VAL A 30 9.45 12.99 -0.88
C VAL A 30 10.82 12.42 -1.20
N TRP A 31 11.84 13.28 -1.28
CA TRP A 31 13.21 12.85 -1.59
C TRP A 31 13.88 12.10 -0.45
N SER A 32 13.48 12.35 0.81
CA SER A 32 13.97 11.55 1.95
C SER A 32 13.47 10.12 1.89
N LEU A 33 12.22 9.91 1.44
CA LEU A 33 11.67 8.57 1.22
C LEU A 33 12.39 7.85 0.06
N VAL A 34 12.62 8.54 -1.06
CA VAL A 34 13.40 7.98 -2.18
C VAL A 34 14.81 7.60 -1.72
N TRP A 35 15.47 8.47 -0.95
CA TRP A 35 16.81 8.23 -0.42
C TRP A 35 16.85 7.07 0.58
N HIS A 36 15.86 6.97 1.46
CA HIS A 36 15.73 5.84 2.39
C HIS A 36 15.79 4.49 1.66
N PHE A 37 14.98 4.32 0.61
CA PHE A 37 14.98 3.10 -0.17
C PHE A 37 16.24 2.95 -1.03
N ALA A 38 16.82 4.05 -1.53
CA ALA A 38 18.07 4.03 -2.27
C ALA A 38 19.24 3.49 -1.42
N GLN A 39 19.29 3.83 -0.13
CA GLN A 39 20.31 3.32 0.78
C GLN A 39 20.28 1.79 0.94
N LEU A 40 19.10 1.16 0.86
CA LEU A 40 18.95 -0.30 0.96
C LEU A 40 19.58 -1.03 -0.24
N PHE A 41 19.63 -0.38 -1.40
CA PHE A 41 20.15 -0.92 -2.65
C PHE A 41 21.41 -0.17 -3.15
N ARG A 42 22.09 0.59 -2.26
CA ARG A 42 23.18 1.50 -2.64
C ARG A 42 24.26 0.87 -3.52
N GLY A 43 24.68 -0.36 -3.21
CA GLY A 43 25.71 -1.06 -3.99
C GLY A 43 25.25 -1.32 -5.43
N VAL A 44 24.05 -1.84 -5.61
CA VAL A 44 23.46 -2.10 -6.93
C VAL A 44 23.27 -0.81 -7.71
N LEU A 45 22.77 0.24 -7.07
CA LEU A 45 22.49 1.52 -7.71
C LEU A 45 23.78 2.21 -8.17
N ILE A 46 24.86 2.17 -7.36
CA ILE A 46 26.18 2.70 -7.73
C ILE A 46 26.75 1.89 -8.90
N THR A 47 26.64 0.56 -8.88
CA THR A 47 27.12 -0.29 -10.00
C THR A 47 26.38 0.04 -11.30
N VAL A 48 25.05 0.15 -11.26
CA VAL A 48 24.25 0.50 -12.44
C VAL A 48 24.58 1.90 -12.95
N ALA A 49 24.77 2.88 -12.05
CA ALA A 49 25.18 4.23 -12.43
C ALA A 49 26.58 4.24 -13.09
N GLY A 50 27.54 3.52 -12.50
CA GLY A 50 28.88 3.36 -13.08
C GLY A 50 28.86 2.71 -14.47
N LEU A 51 28.12 1.61 -14.63
CA LEU A 51 27.93 0.97 -15.93
C LEU A 51 27.22 1.90 -16.94
N SER A 52 26.32 2.76 -16.49
CA SER A 52 25.66 3.76 -17.34
C SER A 52 26.62 4.85 -17.80
N VAL A 53 27.56 5.29 -16.93
CA VAL A 53 28.65 6.20 -17.27
C VAL A 53 29.57 5.56 -18.31
N ILE A 54 30.00 4.32 -18.08
CA ILE A 54 30.86 3.58 -19.03
C ILE A 54 30.17 3.44 -20.39
N SER A 55 28.90 3.02 -20.41
CA SER A 55 28.14 2.89 -21.67
C SER A 55 28.00 4.22 -22.42
N ALA A 56 27.79 5.33 -21.71
CA ALA A 56 27.72 6.65 -22.32
C ALA A 56 29.11 7.09 -22.86
N GLY A 57 30.19 6.78 -22.14
CA GLY A 57 31.56 7.02 -22.59
C GLY A 57 31.91 6.22 -23.85
N ILE A 58 31.52 4.95 -23.94
CA ILE A 58 31.69 4.13 -25.14
C ILE A 58 30.95 4.76 -26.32
N GLY A 59 29.73 5.32 -26.09
CA GLY A 59 29.00 6.05 -27.13
C GLY A 59 29.75 7.26 -27.68
N LEU A 60 30.49 8.00 -26.84
CA LEU A 60 31.37 9.08 -27.30
C LEU A 60 32.63 8.56 -28.01
N ALA A 61 33.18 7.43 -27.54
CA ALA A 61 34.31 6.78 -28.21
C ALA A 61 33.98 6.34 -29.64
N VAL A 62 32.73 5.96 -29.94
CA VAL A 62 32.28 5.68 -31.31
C VAL A 62 32.43 6.92 -32.19
N VAL A 63 32.07 8.10 -31.70
CA VAL A 63 32.17 9.36 -32.46
C VAL A 63 33.63 9.73 -32.71
N TRP A 64 34.48 9.61 -31.66
CA TRP A 64 35.92 9.84 -31.79
C TRP A 64 36.57 8.86 -32.81
N ALA A 65 36.23 7.57 -32.70
CA ALA A 65 36.72 6.54 -33.61
C ALA A 65 36.38 6.82 -35.07
N LEU A 66 35.13 7.29 -35.29
CA LEU A 66 34.69 7.66 -36.66
C LEU A 66 35.54 8.81 -37.23
N ALA A 67 35.76 9.88 -36.44
CA ALA A 67 36.63 10.98 -36.82
C ALA A 67 38.05 10.50 -37.10
N PHE A 68 38.65 9.73 -36.21
CA PHE A 68 40.00 9.17 -36.32
C PHE A 68 40.19 8.34 -37.59
N VAL A 69 39.19 7.48 -37.93
CA VAL A 69 39.24 6.65 -39.15
C VAL A 69 39.14 7.51 -40.41
N VAL A 70 38.22 8.48 -40.39
CA VAL A 70 38.01 9.36 -41.59
C VAL A 70 39.26 10.18 -41.85
N ASP A 71 39.84 10.82 -40.85
CA ASP A 71 41.05 11.64 -41.01
C ASP A 71 42.30 10.80 -41.36
N GLY A 72 42.46 9.64 -40.72
CA GLY A 72 43.55 8.74 -41.00
C GLY A 72 43.56 8.22 -42.45
N VAL A 73 42.38 7.82 -42.94
CA VAL A 73 42.22 7.39 -44.34
C VAL A 73 42.40 8.54 -45.30
N ALA A 74 41.93 9.73 -45.00
CA ALA A 74 42.13 10.92 -45.83
C ALA A 74 43.60 11.36 -45.92
N ALA A 75 44.37 11.23 -44.84
CA ALA A 75 45.77 11.65 -44.78
C ALA A 75 46.75 10.64 -45.40
N GLN A 76 46.55 9.35 -45.18
CA GLN A 76 47.54 8.30 -45.49
C GLN A 76 47.06 7.34 -46.61
N GLY A 77 45.79 7.37 -46.94
CA GLY A 77 45.15 6.35 -47.79
C GLY A 77 44.81 5.07 -47.01
N THR A 78 43.85 4.29 -47.49
CA THR A 78 43.24 3.17 -46.73
C THR A 78 44.23 2.08 -46.35
N ALA A 79 45.09 1.64 -47.27
CA ALA A 79 46.05 0.54 -47.01
C ALA A 79 47.14 0.91 -45.99
N ALA A 80 47.72 2.11 -46.13
CA ALA A 80 48.75 2.62 -45.22
C ALA A 80 48.18 2.85 -43.81
N PHE A 81 47.02 3.46 -43.69
CA PHE A 81 46.31 3.67 -42.43
C PHE A 81 46.01 2.36 -41.69
N ILE A 82 45.44 1.35 -42.37
CA ILE A 82 45.16 0.05 -41.75
C ILE A 82 46.43 -0.62 -41.25
N SER A 83 47.56 -0.52 -41.98
CA SER A 83 48.80 -1.14 -41.57
C SER A 83 49.49 -0.38 -40.41
N SER A 84 49.41 0.95 -40.38
CA SER A 84 49.99 1.77 -39.31
C SER A 84 49.20 1.71 -38.01
N GLU A 85 47.88 1.65 -38.06
CA GLU A 85 46.95 1.75 -36.93
C GLU A 85 46.25 0.42 -36.61
N ALA A 86 46.81 -0.72 -37.05
CA ALA A 86 46.19 -2.05 -36.90
C ALA A 86 45.79 -2.37 -35.46
N TRP A 87 46.65 -2.04 -34.49
CA TRP A 87 46.36 -2.28 -33.06
C TRP A 87 45.27 -1.37 -32.49
N THR A 88 45.27 -0.09 -32.87
CA THR A 88 44.22 0.87 -32.49
C THR A 88 42.87 0.43 -33.04
N LEU A 89 42.81 0.03 -34.31
CA LEU A 89 41.61 -0.48 -34.95
C LEU A 89 41.12 -1.79 -34.29
N ALA A 90 42.04 -2.72 -33.97
CA ALA A 90 41.70 -3.94 -33.28
C ALA A 90 41.13 -3.66 -31.87
N ALA A 91 41.73 -2.69 -31.13
CA ALA A 91 41.22 -2.27 -29.82
C ALA A 91 39.81 -1.64 -29.91
N LEU A 92 39.53 -0.83 -30.93
CA LEU A 92 38.22 -0.26 -31.17
C LEU A 92 37.19 -1.35 -31.50
N VAL A 93 37.54 -2.31 -32.38
CA VAL A 93 36.68 -3.45 -32.69
C VAL A 93 36.39 -4.25 -31.42
N PHE A 94 37.40 -4.53 -30.59
CA PHE A 94 37.20 -5.23 -29.32
C PHE A 94 36.29 -4.43 -28.37
N LEU A 95 36.51 -3.10 -28.26
CA LEU A 95 35.66 -2.24 -27.43
C LEU A 95 34.19 -2.30 -27.84
N PHE A 96 33.90 -2.19 -29.14
CA PHE A 96 32.52 -2.11 -29.62
C PHE A 96 31.87 -3.49 -29.78
N ALA A 97 32.61 -4.52 -30.18
CA ALA A 97 32.05 -5.85 -30.42
C ALA A 97 31.97 -6.73 -29.14
N VAL A 98 32.80 -6.46 -28.14
CA VAL A 98 32.89 -7.29 -26.93
C VAL A 98 32.51 -6.51 -25.68
N VAL A 99 33.19 -5.36 -25.42
CA VAL A 99 33.04 -4.63 -24.16
C VAL A 99 31.67 -3.96 -24.07
N ASP A 100 31.20 -3.27 -25.12
CA ASP A 100 29.89 -2.58 -25.11
C ASP A 100 28.70 -3.54 -24.91
N PRO A 101 28.60 -4.66 -25.67
CA PRO A 101 27.55 -5.66 -25.42
C PRO A 101 27.62 -6.26 -24.00
N ALA A 102 28.84 -6.53 -23.48
CA ALA A 102 29.01 -7.05 -22.13
C ALA A 102 28.54 -6.06 -21.05
N VAL A 103 28.94 -4.78 -21.15
CA VAL A 103 28.50 -3.71 -20.25
C VAL A 103 26.98 -3.53 -20.34
N THR A 104 26.42 -3.53 -21.53
CA THR A 104 24.98 -3.40 -21.75
C THR A 104 24.22 -4.58 -21.18
N PHE A 105 24.71 -5.81 -21.36
CA PHE A 105 24.12 -7.02 -20.78
C PHE A 105 24.13 -6.98 -19.25
N VAL A 106 25.28 -6.73 -18.64
CA VAL A 106 25.43 -6.70 -17.17
C VAL A 106 24.55 -5.61 -16.56
N ARG A 107 24.58 -4.40 -17.12
CA ARG A 107 23.72 -3.30 -16.70
C ARG A 107 22.22 -3.68 -16.85
N GLY A 108 21.83 -4.29 -17.98
CA GLY A 108 20.48 -4.76 -18.22
C GLY A 108 20.03 -5.82 -17.22
N ALA A 109 20.91 -6.77 -16.88
CA ALA A 109 20.64 -7.82 -15.91
C ALA A 109 20.43 -7.25 -14.49
N PHE A 110 21.29 -6.34 -14.02
CA PHE A 110 21.08 -5.65 -12.74
C PHE A 110 19.75 -4.88 -12.72
N MET A 111 19.45 -4.17 -13.80
CA MET A 111 18.21 -3.40 -13.87
C MET A 111 16.97 -4.27 -13.89
N ALA A 112 16.94 -5.28 -14.76
CA ALA A 112 15.76 -6.11 -14.94
C ALA A 112 15.53 -7.05 -13.74
N GLN A 113 16.56 -7.73 -13.26
CA GLN A 113 16.40 -8.76 -12.23
C GLN A 113 16.44 -8.19 -10.80
N THR A 114 17.30 -7.21 -10.54
CA THR A 114 17.48 -6.68 -9.18
C THR A 114 16.60 -5.45 -8.93
N VAL A 115 16.76 -4.39 -9.75
CA VAL A 115 16.09 -3.11 -9.47
C VAL A 115 14.59 -3.16 -9.80
N GLN A 116 14.20 -3.79 -10.92
CA GLN A 116 12.78 -3.84 -11.31
C GLN A 116 11.96 -4.85 -10.51
N VAL A 117 12.58 -5.91 -9.98
CA VAL A 117 11.88 -6.99 -9.26
C VAL A 117 12.04 -6.87 -7.75
N LEU A 118 13.29 -6.83 -7.27
CA LEU A 118 13.56 -6.93 -5.83
C LEU A 118 13.32 -5.62 -5.07
N LEU A 119 13.60 -4.47 -5.68
CA LEU A 119 13.36 -3.18 -5.03
C LEU A 119 11.86 -2.94 -4.75
N PRO A 120 10.93 -3.11 -5.70
CA PRO A 120 9.50 -3.00 -5.41
C PRO A 120 9.00 -4.03 -4.37
N ALA A 121 9.55 -5.25 -4.38
CA ALA A 121 9.19 -6.25 -3.38
C ALA A 121 9.60 -5.82 -1.96
N ALA A 122 10.84 -5.34 -1.79
CA ALA A 122 11.33 -4.81 -0.51
C ALA A 122 10.51 -3.61 -0.03
N MET A 123 10.19 -2.69 -0.94
CA MET A 123 9.40 -1.50 -0.62
C MET A 123 7.97 -1.86 -0.18
N ARG A 124 7.31 -2.76 -0.92
CA ARG A 124 5.97 -3.24 -0.57
C ARG A 124 5.96 -3.92 0.79
N TRP A 125 6.99 -4.72 1.09
CA TRP A 125 7.11 -5.38 2.38
C TRP A 125 7.28 -4.39 3.53
N GLN A 126 8.17 -3.40 3.40
CA GLN A 126 8.36 -2.38 4.44
C GLN A 126 7.12 -1.50 4.60
N ALA A 127 6.49 -1.10 3.50
CA ALA A 127 5.23 -0.35 3.54
C ALA A 127 4.10 -1.16 4.19
N HIS A 128 4.00 -2.46 3.86
CA HIS A 128 3.02 -3.35 4.49
C HIS A 128 3.23 -3.42 6.01
N LYS A 129 4.47 -3.61 6.46
CA LYS A 129 4.79 -3.65 7.90
C LYS A 129 4.52 -2.32 8.62
N ALA A 130 4.78 -1.19 7.96
CA ALA A 130 4.47 0.12 8.53
C ALA A 130 2.95 0.34 8.66
N VAL A 131 2.16 -0.09 7.67
CA VAL A 131 0.69 0.04 7.71
C VAL A 131 0.05 -1.01 8.61
N GLU A 132 0.57 -2.24 8.66
CA GLU A 132 0.09 -3.29 9.58
C GLU A 132 0.18 -2.84 11.05
N GLY A 133 1.17 -2.01 11.38
CA GLY A 133 1.35 -1.42 12.71
C GLY A 133 0.42 -0.25 13.03
N GLN A 134 -0.49 0.15 12.12
CA GLN A 134 -1.43 1.24 12.36
C GLN A 134 -2.61 0.81 13.25
N ASP A 135 -3.25 1.79 13.86
CA ASP A 135 -4.41 1.60 14.73
C ASP A 135 -5.65 1.25 13.92
N VAL A 136 -6.64 0.64 14.58
CA VAL A 136 -7.94 0.36 13.96
C VAL A 136 -8.62 1.65 13.49
N ALA A 137 -8.48 2.74 14.23
CA ALA A 137 -8.99 4.06 13.87
C ALA A 137 -8.50 4.54 12.49
N PHE A 138 -7.24 4.29 12.15
CA PHE A 138 -6.69 4.61 10.84
C PHE A 138 -7.44 3.89 9.70
N PHE A 139 -7.82 2.62 9.91
CA PHE A 139 -8.54 1.83 8.91
C PHE A 139 -10.04 2.13 8.84
N GLU A 140 -10.62 2.76 9.88
CA GLU A 140 -12.00 3.26 9.84
C GLU A 140 -12.12 4.47 8.89
N ASP A 141 -11.07 5.32 8.85
CA ASP A 141 -11.03 6.52 8.01
C ASP A 141 -10.55 6.26 6.57
N VAL A 142 -9.85 5.15 6.32
CA VAL A 142 -9.20 4.86 5.04
C VAL A 142 -9.62 3.50 4.48
N PHE A 143 -10.19 3.48 3.29
CA PHE A 143 -10.55 2.24 2.61
C PHE A 143 -9.34 1.33 2.37
N ALA A 144 -9.42 0.05 2.76
CA ALA A 144 -8.34 -0.93 2.61
C ALA A 144 -7.83 -1.05 1.16
N GLY A 145 -8.72 -1.02 0.16
CA GLY A 145 -8.35 -1.01 -1.25
C GLY A 145 -7.56 0.24 -1.66
N GLN A 146 -7.85 1.39 -1.06
CA GLN A 146 -7.10 2.63 -1.28
C GLN A 146 -5.68 2.53 -0.71
N VAL A 147 -5.51 1.95 0.47
CA VAL A 147 -4.19 1.71 1.08
C VAL A 147 -3.32 0.84 0.16
N ALA A 148 -3.83 -0.32 -0.27
CA ALA A 148 -3.11 -1.24 -1.15
C ALA A 148 -2.73 -0.58 -2.50
N SER A 149 -3.64 0.17 -3.10
CA SER A 149 -3.42 0.92 -4.34
C SER A 149 -2.33 1.98 -4.17
N ARG A 150 -2.36 2.77 -3.09
CA ARG A 150 -1.39 3.84 -2.82
C ARG A 150 0.01 3.29 -2.53
N ILE A 151 0.15 2.19 -1.79
CA ILE A 151 1.42 1.49 -1.63
C ILE A 151 2.00 1.10 -2.99
N GLY A 152 1.18 0.54 -3.88
CA GLY A 152 1.60 0.19 -5.24
C GLY A 152 2.07 1.40 -6.06
N GLN A 153 1.34 2.51 -5.98
CA GLN A 153 1.66 3.76 -6.69
C GLN A 153 2.97 4.38 -6.21
N VAL A 154 3.17 4.50 -4.88
CA VAL A 154 4.43 5.02 -4.30
C VAL A 154 5.60 4.14 -4.70
N THR A 155 5.47 2.82 -4.57
CA THR A 155 6.51 1.87 -4.96
C THR A 155 6.94 2.07 -6.42
N GLY A 156 5.97 2.16 -7.34
CA GLY A 156 6.24 2.42 -8.75
C GLY A 156 6.84 3.80 -9.02
N ALA A 157 6.44 4.83 -8.28
CA ALA A 157 6.97 6.18 -8.42
C ALA A 157 8.42 6.29 -7.93
N VAL A 158 8.72 5.72 -6.76
CA VAL A 158 10.10 5.67 -6.21
C VAL A 158 11.01 4.86 -7.13
N GLN A 159 10.58 3.69 -7.60
CA GLN A 159 11.33 2.87 -8.54
C GLN A 159 11.66 3.65 -9.83
N ARG A 160 10.67 4.31 -10.43
CA ARG A 160 10.89 5.15 -11.63
C ARG A 160 11.89 6.26 -11.36
N SER A 161 11.79 6.94 -10.23
CA SER A 161 12.73 8.01 -9.84
C SER A 161 14.16 7.50 -9.74
N MET A 162 14.36 6.33 -9.15
CA MET A 162 15.68 5.69 -9.06
C MET A 162 16.21 5.26 -10.43
N MET A 163 15.36 4.67 -11.28
CA MET A 163 15.76 4.31 -12.65
C MET A 163 16.20 5.53 -13.46
N ILE A 164 15.47 6.64 -13.34
CA ILE A 164 15.83 7.90 -13.98
C ILE A 164 17.18 8.38 -13.46
N ALA A 165 17.36 8.44 -12.14
CA ALA A 165 18.62 8.91 -11.53
C ALA A 165 19.84 8.06 -11.94
N MET A 166 19.69 6.73 -12.03
CA MET A 166 20.79 5.81 -12.32
C MET A 166 21.12 5.63 -13.80
N GLN A 167 20.15 5.77 -14.68
CA GLN A 167 20.37 5.55 -16.13
C GLN A 167 20.38 6.84 -16.94
N MET A 168 19.36 7.68 -16.73
CA MET A 168 19.17 8.84 -17.61
C MET A 168 20.06 10.01 -17.21
N VAL A 169 20.21 10.30 -15.92
CA VAL A 169 21.05 11.42 -15.49
C VAL A 169 22.52 11.22 -15.89
N PRO A 170 23.18 10.07 -15.60
CA PRO A 170 24.55 9.85 -16.06
C PRO A 170 24.67 9.90 -17.59
N ARG A 171 23.73 9.29 -18.30
CA ARG A 171 23.72 9.28 -19.77
C ARG A 171 23.64 10.69 -20.35
N VAL A 172 22.72 11.51 -19.82
CA VAL A 172 22.55 12.90 -20.26
C VAL A 172 23.80 13.72 -19.98
N VAL A 173 24.32 13.66 -18.73
CA VAL A 173 25.50 14.44 -18.33
C VAL A 173 26.71 14.07 -19.18
N ILE A 174 26.99 12.78 -19.36
CA ILE A 174 28.13 12.32 -20.15
C ILE A 174 27.94 12.57 -21.64
N SER A 175 26.74 12.30 -22.19
CA SER A 175 26.52 12.51 -23.64
C SER A 175 26.60 14.00 -24.01
N PHE A 176 26.05 14.89 -23.21
CA PHE A 176 26.01 16.32 -23.55
C PHE A 176 27.30 17.04 -23.14
N GLY A 177 27.74 16.86 -21.89
CA GLY A 177 29.00 17.43 -21.43
C GLY A 177 30.20 16.85 -22.18
N GLY A 178 30.22 15.52 -22.35
CA GLY A 178 31.28 14.82 -23.08
C GLY A 178 31.31 15.18 -24.57
N ALA A 179 30.14 15.35 -25.21
CA ALA A 179 30.07 15.81 -26.59
C ALA A 179 30.67 17.23 -26.77
N ALA A 180 30.35 18.15 -25.85
CA ALA A 180 30.91 19.50 -25.87
C ALA A 180 32.43 19.47 -25.67
N VAL A 181 32.93 18.67 -24.70
CA VAL A 181 34.35 18.51 -24.43
C VAL A 181 35.07 17.85 -25.61
N LEU A 182 34.51 16.79 -26.19
CA LEU A 182 35.08 16.10 -27.34
C LEU A 182 35.22 17.04 -28.53
N LEU A 183 34.17 17.79 -28.89
CA LEU A 183 34.22 18.76 -29.99
C LEU A 183 35.19 19.92 -29.70
N ALA A 184 35.27 20.39 -28.43
CA ALA A 184 36.24 21.41 -28.05
C ALA A 184 37.71 20.94 -28.19
N ALA A 185 37.95 19.65 -27.95
CA ALA A 185 39.25 19.04 -28.13
C ALA A 185 39.63 18.83 -29.61
N LEU A 186 38.66 18.54 -30.48
CA LEU A 186 38.84 18.39 -31.92
C LEU A 186 38.90 19.77 -32.60
N SER A 187 37.89 20.58 -32.43
CA SER A 187 37.79 21.94 -32.94
C SER A 187 36.92 22.82 -32.01
N PRO A 188 37.52 23.82 -31.32
CA PRO A 188 36.79 24.70 -30.40
C PRO A 188 35.61 25.44 -31.04
N MET A 189 35.71 25.79 -32.34
CA MET A 189 34.64 26.45 -33.09
C MET A 189 33.41 25.53 -33.29
N MET A 190 33.64 24.22 -33.41
CA MET A 190 32.58 23.22 -33.56
C MET A 190 31.86 22.97 -32.21
N ALA A 191 32.49 23.23 -31.08
CA ALA A 191 31.89 23.09 -29.77
C ALA A 191 30.86 24.20 -29.46
N LEU A 192 31.06 25.42 -30.00
CA LEU A 192 30.21 26.59 -29.69
C LEU A 192 28.71 26.36 -29.95
N PRO A 193 28.29 25.85 -31.15
CA PRO A 193 26.88 25.52 -31.38
C PRO A 193 26.29 24.54 -30.35
N VAL A 194 27.06 23.53 -29.94
CA VAL A 194 26.62 22.54 -28.92
C VAL A 194 26.42 23.17 -27.56
N VAL A 195 27.37 24.00 -27.12
CA VAL A 195 27.25 24.73 -25.85
C VAL A 195 26.04 25.65 -25.85
N VAL A 196 25.87 26.45 -26.91
CA VAL A 196 24.68 27.34 -27.06
C VAL A 196 23.40 26.53 -27.03
N TRP A 197 23.34 25.42 -27.75
CA TRP A 197 22.19 24.54 -27.78
C TRP A 197 21.87 23.95 -26.40
N ILE A 198 22.89 23.49 -25.63
CA ILE A 198 22.71 22.99 -24.25
C ILE A 198 22.11 24.09 -23.37
N VAL A 199 22.66 25.32 -23.41
CA VAL A 199 22.19 26.46 -22.61
C VAL A 199 20.72 26.77 -22.95
N LEU A 200 20.37 26.83 -24.25
CA LEU A 200 18.99 27.09 -24.67
C LEU A 200 18.03 26.00 -24.23
N ASN A 201 18.42 24.73 -24.29
CA ASN A 201 17.60 23.63 -23.78
C ASN A 201 17.41 23.70 -22.26
N VAL A 202 18.47 24.05 -21.48
CA VAL A 202 18.35 24.27 -20.04
C VAL A 202 17.40 25.42 -19.72
N ILE A 203 17.52 26.54 -20.42
CA ILE A 203 16.60 27.68 -20.29
C ILE A 203 15.16 27.25 -20.61
N LEU A 204 14.95 26.55 -21.73
CA LEU A 204 13.63 26.05 -22.10
C LEU A 204 13.06 25.12 -21.03
N ALA A 205 13.87 24.20 -20.50
CA ALA A 205 13.46 23.29 -19.43
C ALA A 205 13.08 24.05 -18.15
N TRP A 206 13.83 25.10 -17.79
CA TRP A 206 13.54 25.95 -16.64
C TRP A 206 12.13 26.55 -16.68
N PHE A 207 11.68 26.99 -17.86
CA PHE A 207 10.33 27.53 -18.04
C PHE A 207 9.26 26.45 -18.24
N ALA A 208 9.57 25.38 -18.98
CA ALA A 208 8.60 24.37 -19.34
C ALA A 208 8.24 23.43 -18.17
N VAL A 209 9.24 22.99 -17.36
CA VAL A 209 9.03 22.01 -16.30
C VAL A 209 8.01 22.45 -15.25
N PRO A 210 8.03 23.69 -14.72
CA PRO A 210 7.01 24.16 -13.76
C PRO A 210 5.60 24.19 -14.35
N VAL A 211 5.47 24.57 -15.63
CA VAL A 211 4.17 24.59 -16.34
C VAL A 211 3.61 23.18 -16.47
N TYR A 212 4.46 22.20 -16.83
CA TYR A 212 4.07 20.81 -16.85
C TYR A 212 3.66 20.28 -15.49
N ALA A 213 4.47 20.53 -14.47
CA ALA A 213 4.18 20.08 -13.11
C ALA A 213 2.83 20.59 -12.61
N ALA A 214 2.50 21.85 -12.91
CA ALA A 214 1.21 22.44 -12.54
C ALA A 214 0.03 21.81 -13.30
N ARG A 215 0.18 21.56 -14.60
CA ARG A 215 -0.88 20.95 -15.42
C ARG A 215 -1.05 19.47 -15.12
N SER A 216 0.04 18.74 -14.95
CA SER A 216 0.04 17.31 -14.59
C SER A 216 -0.66 17.06 -13.24
N ARG A 217 -0.47 17.94 -12.24
CA ARG A 217 -1.22 17.88 -10.98
C ARG A 217 -2.74 18.01 -11.19
N LYS A 218 -3.18 18.89 -12.11
CA LYS A 218 -4.60 19.02 -12.44
C LYS A 218 -5.16 17.77 -13.13
N VAL A 219 -4.38 17.16 -14.03
CA VAL A 219 -4.74 15.90 -14.68
C VAL A 219 -4.85 14.78 -13.64
N ALA A 220 -3.86 14.65 -12.74
CA ALA A 220 -3.88 13.65 -11.69
C ALA A 220 -5.12 13.80 -10.78
N ALA A 221 -5.44 15.02 -10.35
CA ALA A 221 -6.62 15.29 -9.54
C ALA A 221 -7.94 14.98 -10.28
N ALA A 222 -8.03 15.27 -11.59
CA ALA A 222 -9.21 14.94 -12.40
C ALA A 222 -9.34 13.44 -12.57
N THR A 223 -8.26 12.73 -12.84
CA THR A 223 -8.23 11.26 -12.97
C THR A 223 -8.63 10.58 -11.66
N SER A 224 -8.13 11.06 -10.52
CA SER A 224 -8.52 10.53 -9.20
C SER A 224 -10.01 10.71 -8.93
N ARG A 225 -10.59 11.88 -9.27
CA ARG A 225 -12.05 12.08 -9.14
C ARG A 225 -12.84 11.14 -10.05
N ALA A 226 -12.41 10.93 -11.29
CA ALA A 226 -13.08 10.01 -12.22
C ALA A 226 -13.01 8.56 -11.71
N THR A 227 -11.84 8.12 -11.23
CA THR A 227 -11.66 6.79 -10.65
C THR A 227 -12.52 6.65 -9.38
N GLY A 228 -12.54 7.67 -8.50
CA GLY A 228 -13.37 7.67 -7.30
C GLY A 228 -14.86 7.52 -7.62
N ALA A 229 -15.37 8.29 -8.57
CA ALA A 229 -16.77 8.20 -9.00
C ALA A 229 -17.14 6.81 -9.58
N MET A 230 -16.27 6.22 -10.39
CA MET A 230 -16.49 4.86 -10.91
C MET A 230 -16.44 3.81 -9.79
N THR A 231 -15.50 3.95 -8.84
CA THR A 231 -15.40 3.03 -7.69
C THR A 231 -16.64 3.09 -6.84
N ASP A 232 -17.20 4.28 -6.60
CA ASP A 232 -18.43 4.45 -5.82
C ASP A 232 -19.60 3.74 -6.46
N VAL A 233 -19.82 3.94 -7.77
CA VAL A 233 -20.87 3.25 -8.54
C VAL A 233 -20.70 1.73 -8.48
N TYR A 234 -19.48 1.22 -8.68
CA TYR A 234 -19.24 -0.23 -8.66
C TYR A 234 -19.37 -0.84 -7.27
N SER A 235 -18.99 -0.12 -6.22
CA SER A 235 -19.17 -0.55 -4.84
C SER A 235 -20.64 -0.64 -4.44
N ASN A 236 -21.47 0.22 -5.04
CA ASN A 236 -22.91 0.30 -4.79
C ASN A 236 -23.76 -0.20 -5.98
N ILE A 237 -23.21 -1.07 -6.82
CA ILE A 237 -23.85 -1.48 -8.09
C ILE A 237 -25.24 -2.11 -7.89
N ALA A 238 -25.44 -2.83 -6.79
CA ALA A 238 -26.75 -3.39 -6.46
C ALA A 238 -27.81 -2.30 -6.28
N MET A 239 -27.45 -1.18 -5.61
CA MET A 239 -28.34 -0.03 -5.43
C MET A 239 -28.66 0.62 -6.77
N VAL A 240 -27.63 0.84 -7.64
CA VAL A 240 -27.84 1.40 -8.98
C VAL A 240 -28.81 0.55 -9.80
N LYS A 241 -28.67 -0.79 -9.72
CA LYS A 241 -29.55 -1.74 -10.42
C LYS A 241 -30.96 -1.76 -9.84
N LEU A 242 -31.09 -1.76 -8.50
CA LEU A 242 -32.39 -1.78 -7.84
C LEU A 242 -33.26 -0.54 -8.15
N PHE A 243 -32.61 0.61 -8.31
CA PHE A 243 -33.29 1.88 -8.61
C PHE A 243 -33.33 2.21 -10.11
N ALA A 244 -32.83 1.31 -10.98
CA ALA A 244 -32.73 1.53 -12.43
C ALA A 244 -32.05 2.89 -12.78
N ALA A 245 -31.00 3.24 -12.04
CA ALA A 245 -30.33 4.55 -12.13
C ALA A 245 -29.13 4.57 -13.10
N GLU A 246 -28.96 3.54 -13.95
CA GLU A 246 -27.78 3.36 -14.82
C GLU A 246 -27.53 4.56 -15.73
N ASP A 247 -28.58 5.10 -16.35
CA ASP A 247 -28.44 6.23 -17.29
C ASP A 247 -28.04 7.53 -16.56
N SER A 248 -28.57 7.74 -15.36
CA SER A 248 -28.21 8.90 -14.52
C SER A 248 -26.75 8.82 -14.09
N GLU A 249 -26.32 7.68 -13.58
CA GLU A 249 -24.94 7.44 -13.16
C GLU A 249 -23.96 7.50 -14.34
N ALA A 250 -24.32 6.92 -15.49
CA ALA A 250 -23.54 7.03 -16.71
C ALA A 250 -23.36 8.50 -17.15
N GLY A 251 -24.41 9.31 -17.01
CA GLY A 251 -24.36 10.75 -17.26
C GLY A 251 -23.40 11.49 -16.34
N ALA A 252 -23.42 11.19 -15.04
CA ALA A 252 -22.52 11.75 -14.04
C ALA A 252 -21.06 11.37 -14.32
N ILE A 253 -20.77 10.10 -14.58
CA ILE A 253 -19.43 9.59 -14.91
C ILE A 253 -18.92 10.23 -16.22
N LYS A 254 -19.77 10.33 -17.26
CA LYS A 254 -19.41 10.99 -18.52
C LYS A 254 -18.96 12.43 -18.31
N LYS A 255 -19.61 13.17 -17.41
CA LYS A 255 -19.23 14.55 -17.07
C LYS A 255 -17.85 14.61 -16.41
N VAL A 256 -17.56 13.72 -15.47
CA VAL A 256 -16.25 13.69 -14.76
C VAL A 256 -15.13 13.25 -15.71
N ILE A 257 -15.38 12.27 -16.59
CA ILE A 257 -14.44 11.86 -17.63
C ILE A 257 -14.20 13.01 -18.60
N GLY A 258 -15.24 13.77 -19.01
CA GLY A 258 -15.11 14.96 -19.84
C GLY A 258 -14.18 16.01 -19.25
N GLN A 259 -14.27 16.28 -17.94
CA GLN A 259 -13.33 17.18 -17.25
C GLN A 259 -11.89 16.65 -17.27
N THR A 260 -11.70 15.33 -17.21
CA THR A 260 -10.37 14.71 -17.33
C THR A 260 -9.82 14.92 -18.72
N ILE A 261 -10.62 14.72 -19.77
CA ILE A 261 -10.24 14.97 -21.17
C ILE A 261 -9.81 16.43 -21.36
N ASP A 262 -10.57 17.40 -20.85
CA ASP A 262 -10.24 18.83 -20.98
C ASP A 262 -8.91 19.19 -20.31
N THR A 263 -8.68 18.65 -19.10
CA THR A 263 -7.42 18.89 -18.40
C THR A 263 -6.24 18.25 -19.13
N GLN A 264 -6.41 17.07 -19.70
CA GLN A 264 -5.40 16.36 -20.47
C GLN A 264 -5.09 17.06 -21.79
N HIS A 265 -6.09 17.61 -22.47
CA HIS A 265 -5.86 18.44 -23.64
C HIS A 265 -5.01 19.67 -23.32
N ARG A 266 -5.25 20.34 -22.19
CA ARG A 266 -4.44 21.49 -21.75
C ARG A 266 -2.99 21.11 -21.42
N GLU A 267 -2.76 19.94 -20.83
CA GLU A 267 -1.41 19.40 -20.62
C GLU A 267 -0.74 19.09 -21.96
N ASN A 268 -1.43 18.38 -22.86
CA ASN A 268 -0.90 17.98 -24.17
C ASN A 268 -0.56 19.17 -25.07
N ARG A 269 -1.36 20.25 -25.04
CA ARG A 269 -1.02 21.49 -25.76
C ARG A 269 0.33 22.06 -25.32
N ALA A 270 0.62 22.05 -24.00
CA ALA A 270 1.94 22.49 -23.53
C ALA A 270 3.04 21.54 -24.02
N TYR A 271 2.78 20.23 -23.96
CA TYR A 271 3.74 19.24 -24.46
C TYR A 271 4.10 19.51 -25.92
N VAL A 272 3.11 19.52 -26.81
CA VAL A 272 3.32 19.71 -28.26
C VAL A 272 4.01 21.05 -28.56
N SER A 273 3.63 22.14 -27.85
CA SER A 273 4.28 23.43 -28.05
C SER A 273 5.75 23.43 -27.64
N THR A 274 6.09 22.77 -26.52
CA THR A 274 7.48 22.67 -26.08
C THR A 274 8.28 21.70 -26.95
N ASP A 275 7.69 20.59 -27.37
CA ASP A 275 8.32 19.63 -28.28
C ASP A 275 8.67 20.29 -29.61
N ALA A 276 7.78 21.13 -30.17
CA ALA A 276 8.05 21.92 -31.38
C ALA A 276 9.25 22.88 -31.20
N LEU A 277 9.35 23.54 -30.00
CA LEU A 277 10.51 24.41 -29.72
C LEU A 277 11.80 23.61 -29.58
N VAL A 278 11.77 22.44 -28.93
CA VAL A 278 12.94 21.55 -28.86
C VAL A 278 13.34 21.09 -30.26
N HIS A 279 12.37 20.73 -31.08
CA HIS A 279 12.66 20.34 -32.46
C HIS A 279 13.31 21.48 -33.28
N LEU A 280 12.83 22.73 -33.09
CA LEU A 280 13.47 23.91 -33.71
C LEU A 280 14.91 24.09 -33.23
N LEU A 281 15.18 23.95 -31.91
CA LEU A 281 16.55 23.98 -31.38
C LEU A 281 17.42 22.88 -31.95
N ASN A 282 16.89 21.68 -32.13
CA ASN A 282 17.61 20.55 -32.73
C ASN A 282 17.97 20.81 -34.19
N VAL A 283 17.04 21.31 -34.98
CA VAL A 283 17.31 21.69 -36.39
C VAL A 283 18.35 22.80 -36.42
N SER A 284 18.24 23.81 -35.52
CA SER A 284 19.22 24.89 -35.44
C SER A 284 20.63 24.38 -35.08
N LEU A 285 20.74 23.40 -34.17
CA LEU A 285 22.02 22.75 -33.85
C LEU A 285 22.62 22.09 -35.10
N VAL A 286 21.84 21.27 -35.79
CA VAL A 286 22.32 20.56 -37.00
C VAL A 286 22.79 21.56 -38.04
N VAL A 287 21.97 22.56 -38.36
CA VAL A 287 22.31 23.60 -39.34
C VAL A 287 23.56 24.38 -38.94
N SER A 288 23.69 24.75 -37.65
CA SER A 288 24.86 25.49 -37.17
C SER A 288 26.15 24.65 -37.23
N ILE A 289 26.09 23.36 -36.89
CA ILE A 289 27.24 22.44 -37.00
C ILE A 289 27.67 22.28 -38.47
N PHE A 290 26.70 22.12 -39.38
CA PHE A 290 27.01 22.05 -40.84
C PHE A 290 27.61 23.36 -41.34
N ALA A 291 27.05 24.52 -40.95
CA ALA A 291 27.56 25.82 -41.39
C ALA A 291 28.98 26.08 -40.88
N VAL A 292 29.23 25.88 -39.59
CA VAL A 292 30.56 26.06 -39.00
C VAL A 292 31.55 25.04 -39.56
N GLY A 293 31.13 23.78 -39.71
CA GLY A 293 31.98 22.71 -40.22
C GLY A 293 32.38 22.93 -41.68
N LEU A 294 31.44 23.28 -42.57
CA LEU A 294 31.74 23.59 -43.99
C LEU A 294 32.63 24.84 -44.10
N TRP A 295 32.33 25.90 -43.34
CA TRP A 295 33.18 27.07 -43.27
C TRP A 295 34.61 26.73 -42.80
N GLY A 296 34.72 25.91 -41.75
CA GLY A 296 36.00 25.48 -41.18
C GLY A 296 36.79 24.58 -42.11
N LEU A 297 36.16 23.72 -42.90
CA LEU A 297 36.80 22.92 -43.95
C LEU A 297 37.40 23.81 -45.03
N VAL A 298 36.68 24.84 -45.50
CA VAL A 298 37.17 25.80 -46.48
C VAL A 298 38.30 26.67 -45.94
N ALA A 299 38.17 27.09 -44.67
CA ALA A 299 39.17 27.92 -43.99
C ALA A 299 40.37 27.13 -43.45
N GLY A 300 40.32 25.79 -43.46
CA GLY A 300 41.46 24.91 -43.09
C GLY A 300 41.64 24.72 -41.58
N PHE A 301 40.69 25.09 -40.73
CA PHE A 301 40.78 24.87 -39.26
C PHE A 301 39.91 23.72 -38.75
N VAL A 302 39.17 23.01 -39.59
CA VAL A 302 38.38 21.81 -39.31
C VAL A 302 38.80 20.71 -40.26
N SER A 303 39.10 19.51 -39.75
CA SER A 303 39.37 18.33 -40.58
C SER A 303 38.07 17.72 -41.11
N LEU A 304 38.14 16.81 -42.05
CA LEU A 304 36.98 16.04 -42.51
C LEU A 304 36.41 15.15 -41.40
N GLY A 305 37.30 14.56 -40.58
CA GLY A 305 36.93 13.76 -39.41
C GLY A 305 36.22 14.61 -38.36
N ASP A 306 36.70 15.81 -38.05
CA ASP A 306 36.05 16.73 -37.11
C ASP A 306 34.65 17.10 -37.59
N PHE A 307 34.47 17.36 -38.88
CA PHE A 307 33.16 17.64 -39.46
C PHE A 307 32.20 16.45 -39.31
N VAL A 308 32.65 15.23 -39.59
CA VAL A 308 31.86 14.00 -39.43
C VAL A 308 31.52 13.75 -37.97
N ALA A 309 32.46 13.98 -37.05
CA ALA A 309 32.22 13.91 -35.61
C ALA A 309 31.13 14.90 -35.16
N GLY A 310 31.25 16.17 -35.60
CA GLY A 310 30.27 17.21 -35.30
C GLY A 310 28.87 16.87 -35.79
N ALA A 311 28.75 16.40 -37.03
CA ALA A 311 27.46 15.96 -37.59
C ALA A 311 26.87 14.78 -36.85
N THR A 312 27.69 13.80 -36.45
CA THR A 312 27.27 12.62 -35.67
C THR A 312 26.80 13.02 -34.27
N ILE A 313 27.53 13.91 -33.62
CA ILE A 313 27.15 14.47 -32.31
C ILE A 313 25.84 15.23 -32.42
N ALA A 314 25.69 16.13 -33.38
CA ALA A 314 24.46 16.90 -33.55
C ALA A 314 23.24 15.99 -33.73
N ARG A 315 23.35 14.92 -34.50
CA ARG A 315 22.30 13.93 -34.68
C ARG A 315 22.00 13.18 -33.40
N THR A 316 23.03 12.72 -32.68
CA THR A 316 22.88 11.96 -31.42
C THR A 316 22.24 12.82 -30.33
N LEU A 317 22.66 14.06 -30.19
CA LEU A 317 22.09 15.02 -29.23
C LEU A 317 20.64 15.35 -29.57
N SER A 318 20.35 15.59 -30.86
CA SER A 318 18.98 15.83 -31.32
C SER A 318 18.04 14.66 -31.04
N ALA A 319 18.50 13.43 -31.28
CA ALA A 319 17.71 12.23 -30.97
C ALA A 319 17.46 12.05 -29.46
N SER A 320 18.39 12.52 -28.62
CA SER A 320 18.29 12.40 -27.16
C SER A 320 17.57 13.56 -26.48
N SER A 321 17.36 14.68 -27.15
CA SER A 321 16.83 15.91 -26.55
C SER A 321 15.38 15.79 -26.06
N GLY A 322 14.53 15.02 -26.72
CA GLY A 322 13.16 14.73 -26.27
C GLY A 322 13.10 14.07 -24.87
N MET A 323 14.19 13.40 -24.46
CA MET A 323 14.28 12.80 -23.12
C MET A 323 14.24 13.84 -22.00
N PHE A 324 14.70 15.08 -22.20
CA PHE A 324 14.70 16.11 -21.14
C PHE A 324 13.31 16.47 -20.66
N ILE A 325 12.38 16.64 -21.59
CA ILE A 325 10.99 16.98 -21.25
C ILE A 325 10.33 15.79 -20.57
N GLY A 326 10.53 14.58 -21.12
CA GLY A 326 10.04 13.33 -20.52
C GLY A 326 10.58 13.08 -19.10
N LEU A 327 11.85 13.42 -18.87
CA LEU A 327 12.47 13.38 -17.54
C LEU A 327 11.77 14.33 -16.56
N GLY A 328 11.63 15.60 -16.92
CA GLY A 328 10.97 16.59 -16.08
C GLY A 328 9.53 16.19 -15.73
N GLN A 329 8.77 15.67 -16.71
CA GLN A 329 7.43 15.14 -16.48
C GLN A 329 7.44 13.94 -15.55
N SER A 330 8.31 12.97 -15.79
CA SER A 330 8.38 11.72 -15.01
C SER A 330 8.76 12.00 -13.55
N VAL A 331 9.71 12.90 -13.31
CA VAL A 331 10.11 13.35 -11.97
C VAL A 331 8.97 14.09 -11.28
N SER A 332 8.29 15.02 -11.98
CA SER A 332 7.16 15.76 -11.41
C SER A 332 5.98 14.86 -11.08
N ARG A 333 5.66 13.90 -11.94
CA ARG A 333 4.59 12.91 -11.67
C ARG A 333 4.96 12.01 -10.50
N ALA A 334 6.20 11.52 -10.45
CA ALA A 334 6.68 10.70 -9.34
C ALA A 334 6.62 11.47 -8.02
N TYR A 335 7.06 12.72 -8.01
CA TYR A 335 6.98 13.59 -6.84
C TYR A 335 5.54 13.75 -6.36
N GLY A 336 4.61 14.08 -7.27
CA GLY A 336 3.20 14.25 -6.94
C GLY A 336 2.57 12.97 -6.39
N THR A 337 2.85 11.82 -7.01
CA THR A 337 2.34 10.51 -6.57
C THR A 337 2.86 10.14 -5.19
N ILE A 338 4.16 10.37 -4.92
CA ILE A 338 4.76 10.07 -3.62
C ILE A 338 4.20 11.03 -2.56
N ALA A 339 4.13 12.32 -2.85
CA ALA A 339 3.62 13.32 -1.91
C ALA A 339 2.17 13.07 -1.48
N ASP A 340 1.30 12.62 -2.41
CA ASP A 340 -0.10 12.31 -2.13
C ASP A 340 -0.28 11.03 -1.30
N ALA A 341 0.51 10.01 -1.55
CA ALA A 341 0.31 8.70 -0.94
C ALA A 341 1.25 8.42 0.26
N MET A 342 2.33 9.20 0.42
CA MET A 342 3.29 9.07 1.51
C MET A 342 2.66 9.12 2.91
N PRO A 343 1.69 10.02 3.23
CA PRO A 343 1.10 10.09 4.57
C PRO A 343 0.51 8.76 5.04
N ILE A 344 -0.08 7.96 4.15
CA ILE A 344 -0.64 6.65 4.52
C ILE A 344 0.40 5.67 5.10
N MET A 345 1.65 5.78 4.63
CA MET A 345 2.72 4.86 5.05
C MET A 345 3.60 5.44 6.16
N THR A 346 3.59 6.76 6.35
CA THR A 346 4.55 7.45 7.21
C THR A 346 3.91 8.12 8.42
N THR A 347 2.57 8.17 8.50
CA THR A 347 1.88 8.59 9.71
C THR A 347 2.23 7.61 10.84
N PRO A 348 2.76 8.09 11.97
CA PRO A 348 3.05 7.20 13.09
C PRO A 348 1.74 6.68 13.70
N PRO A 349 1.71 5.42 14.17
CA PRO A 349 0.56 4.90 14.92
C PRO A 349 0.36 5.73 16.21
N THR A 350 -0.89 5.95 16.58
CA THR A 350 -1.22 6.70 17.81
C THR A 350 -1.12 5.82 19.05
N LEU A 351 -1.30 4.50 18.88
CA LEU A 351 -1.22 3.51 19.94
C LEU A 351 0.07 2.68 19.81
N MET A 352 1.07 3.02 20.60
CA MET A 352 2.32 2.25 20.68
C MET A 352 2.44 1.55 22.02
N ASP A 353 3.03 0.36 22.02
CA ASP A 353 3.42 -0.29 23.26
C ASP A 353 4.51 0.52 23.95
N ALA A 354 4.46 0.58 25.28
CA ALA A 354 5.53 1.20 26.05
C ALA A 354 6.87 0.49 25.78
N PRO A 355 8.00 1.21 25.78
CA PRO A 355 9.31 0.57 25.61
C PRO A 355 9.51 -0.54 26.64
N ASN A 356 9.82 -1.75 26.18
CA ASN A 356 9.97 -2.95 27.03
C ASN A 356 8.70 -3.36 27.80
N ALA A 357 7.50 -3.04 27.31
CA ALA A 357 6.26 -3.47 27.92
C ALA A 357 6.26 -5.01 28.08
N PRO A 358 5.93 -5.52 29.29
CA PRO A 358 5.86 -6.95 29.55
C PRO A 358 4.66 -7.58 28.83
N GLY A 359 4.72 -8.89 28.59
CA GLY A 359 3.56 -9.67 28.18
C GLY A 359 2.55 -9.80 29.33
N LEU A 360 1.26 -9.70 28.99
CA LEU A 360 0.17 -10.02 29.91
C LEU A 360 -0.08 -11.54 29.92
N THR A 361 -0.08 -12.14 31.08
CA THR A 361 -0.65 -13.47 31.33
C THR A 361 -1.79 -13.30 32.30
N VAL A 362 -3.00 -13.66 31.88
CA VAL A 362 -4.21 -13.61 32.70
C VAL A 362 -4.25 -14.87 33.60
N THR A 363 -4.47 -14.67 34.88
CA THR A 363 -4.53 -15.75 35.87
C THR A 363 -5.91 -15.94 36.45
N GLN A 364 -6.62 -14.84 36.68
CA GLN A 364 -7.98 -14.84 37.24
C GLN A 364 -9.00 -14.31 36.25
N GLY A 365 -8.61 -13.32 35.46
CA GLY A 365 -9.47 -12.68 34.47
C GLY A 365 -10.35 -11.57 35.04
N GLN A 366 -9.98 -10.98 36.18
CA GLN A 366 -10.68 -9.81 36.72
C GLN A 366 -10.48 -8.61 35.80
N ILE A 367 -11.57 -7.88 35.51
CA ILE A 367 -11.55 -6.66 34.67
C ILE A 367 -12.04 -5.49 35.51
N ARG A 368 -11.34 -4.35 35.46
CA ARG A 368 -11.78 -3.13 36.15
C ARG A 368 -11.61 -1.92 35.22
N PHE A 369 -12.68 -1.17 35.09
CA PHE A 369 -12.70 0.19 34.56
C PHE A 369 -12.75 1.13 35.77
N ASP A 370 -11.80 2.07 35.89
CA ASP A 370 -11.70 2.97 37.04
C ASP A 370 -11.76 4.41 36.55
N GLN A 371 -12.89 5.09 36.85
CA GLN A 371 -13.19 6.48 36.47
C GLN A 371 -12.89 6.78 34.98
N VAL A 372 -13.26 5.85 34.07
CA VAL A 372 -12.95 5.91 32.67
C VAL A 372 -13.80 6.98 31.98
N SER A 373 -13.13 7.90 31.27
CA SER A 373 -13.79 8.79 30.32
C SER A 373 -13.14 8.69 28.95
N PHE A 374 -13.97 8.71 27.91
CA PHE A 374 -13.52 8.61 26.52
C PHE A 374 -14.47 9.34 25.56
N GLY A 375 -13.91 9.97 24.50
CA GLY A 375 -14.64 10.57 23.37
C GLY A 375 -13.88 10.40 22.08
N TYR A 376 -14.59 10.39 20.96
CA TYR A 376 -14.00 10.32 19.62
C TYR A 376 -13.62 11.75 19.14
N GLY A 377 -12.33 12.02 19.02
CA GLY A 377 -11.79 13.34 18.65
C GLY A 377 -12.13 14.41 19.69
N ASP A 378 -12.43 15.63 19.23
CA ASP A 378 -12.81 16.78 20.09
C ASP A 378 -14.32 16.82 20.42
N THR A 379 -15.07 15.77 20.06
CA THR A 379 -16.51 15.68 20.28
C THR A 379 -16.86 15.27 21.71
N ASP A 380 -18.15 15.34 22.05
CA ASP A 380 -18.67 14.98 23.36
C ASP A 380 -18.21 13.59 23.84
N ARG A 381 -17.94 13.50 25.14
CA ARG A 381 -17.53 12.23 25.79
C ARG A 381 -18.61 11.18 25.65
N VAL A 382 -18.27 10.06 25.03
CA VAL A 382 -19.14 8.89 24.82
C VAL A 382 -19.22 8.03 26.08
N VAL A 383 -18.14 7.98 26.87
CA VAL A 383 -18.07 7.35 28.19
C VAL A 383 -17.64 8.42 29.17
N ARG A 384 -18.32 8.52 30.33
CA ARG A 384 -18.14 9.62 31.28
C ARG A 384 -17.99 9.07 32.70
N ASP A 385 -16.79 9.19 33.28
CA ASP A 385 -16.47 8.84 34.64
C ASP A 385 -17.01 7.47 35.06
N LEU A 386 -16.85 6.47 34.21
CA LEU A 386 -17.42 5.15 34.35
C LEU A 386 -16.52 4.29 35.22
N THR A 387 -17.09 3.73 36.29
CA THR A 387 -16.44 2.72 37.15
C THR A 387 -17.23 1.41 37.10
N LEU A 388 -16.55 0.33 36.66
CA LEU A 388 -17.13 -1.00 36.53
C LEU A 388 -16.07 -2.04 36.90
N GLU A 389 -16.40 -2.93 37.80
CA GLU A 389 -15.59 -4.09 38.16
C GLU A 389 -16.31 -5.36 37.73
N ILE A 390 -15.61 -6.28 37.08
CA ILE A 390 -16.09 -7.60 36.67
C ILE A 390 -15.20 -8.62 37.35
N ALA A 391 -15.79 -9.43 38.22
CA ALA A 391 -15.07 -10.43 38.98
C ALA A 391 -14.54 -11.58 38.09
N ALA A 392 -13.53 -12.29 38.57
CA ALA A 392 -13.00 -13.47 37.89
C ALA A 392 -14.11 -14.50 37.65
N GLY A 393 -14.27 -14.94 36.38
CA GLY A 393 -15.29 -15.91 35.99
C GLY A 393 -16.73 -15.37 35.96
N GLU A 394 -16.95 -14.08 36.23
CA GLU A 394 -18.28 -13.46 36.19
C GLU A 394 -18.73 -13.22 34.74
N ARG A 395 -20.02 -13.47 34.46
CA ARG A 395 -20.65 -13.19 33.17
C ARG A 395 -21.51 -11.94 33.30
N VAL A 396 -21.08 -10.86 32.65
CA VAL A 396 -21.72 -9.54 32.71
C VAL A 396 -22.30 -9.15 31.34
N ALA A 397 -23.60 -8.78 31.32
CA ALA A 397 -24.23 -8.19 30.14
C ALA A 397 -24.21 -6.66 30.19
N LEU A 398 -23.79 -6.01 29.12
CA LEU A 398 -23.99 -4.58 28.88
C LEU A 398 -25.27 -4.38 28.07
N VAL A 399 -26.23 -3.65 28.64
CA VAL A 399 -27.54 -3.34 28.04
C VAL A 399 -27.71 -1.83 27.96
N GLY A 400 -28.41 -1.33 26.96
CA GLY A 400 -28.66 0.11 26.82
C GLY A 400 -29.00 0.48 25.36
N LEU A 401 -29.46 1.71 25.16
CA LEU A 401 -29.80 2.22 23.84
C LEU A 401 -28.58 2.29 22.92
N SER A 402 -28.82 2.40 21.61
CA SER A 402 -27.75 2.65 20.65
C SER A 402 -27.05 3.97 21.00
N GLY A 403 -25.72 3.99 20.95
CA GLY A 403 -24.92 5.17 21.34
C GLY A 403 -24.64 5.29 22.85
N ALA A 404 -25.11 4.37 23.71
CA ALA A 404 -24.84 4.42 25.15
C ALA A 404 -23.37 4.17 25.56
N GLY A 405 -22.49 3.79 24.64
CA GLY A 405 -21.05 3.57 24.90
C GLY A 405 -20.62 2.10 25.09
N LYS A 406 -21.51 1.13 24.88
CA LYS A 406 -21.25 -0.31 25.09
C LYS A 406 -20.05 -0.84 24.27
N SER A 407 -20.07 -0.68 22.96
CA SER A 407 -18.97 -1.12 22.06
C SER A 407 -17.69 -0.33 22.30
N THR A 408 -17.79 0.90 22.80
CA THR A 408 -16.64 1.71 23.20
C THR A 408 -15.91 1.08 24.40
N LEU A 409 -16.61 0.55 25.40
CA LEU A 409 -15.99 -0.16 26.53
C LEU A 409 -15.20 -1.40 26.07
N VAL A 410 -15.75 -2.16 25.12
CA VAL A 410 -15.05 -3.29 24.52
C VAL A 410 -13.79 -2.83 23.78
N SER A 411 -13.87 -1.74 23.00
CA SER A 411 -12.72 -1.18 22.29
C SER A 411 -11.61 -0.72 23.25
N LEU A 412 -11.98 -0.15 24.40
CA LEU A 412 -11.03 0.27 25.44
C LEU A 412 -10.40 -0.94 26.16
N LEU A 413 -11.19 -1.98 26.49
CA LEU A 413 -10.68 -3.22 27.09
C LEU A 413 -9.63 -3.89 26.18
N MET A 414 -9.89 -3.95 24.88
CA MET A 414 -8.98 -4.52 23.89
C MET A 414 -7.82 -3.57 23.52
N ARG A 415 -7.78 -2.38 24.12
CA ARG A 415 -6.85 -1.31 23.74
C ARG A 415 -6.80 -1.10 22.23
N LEU A 416 -7.97 -1.02 21.60
CA LEU A 416 -8.10 -0.50 20.24
C LEU A 416 -8.08 1.03 20.22
N ARG A 417 -8.29 1.63 21.39
CA ARG A 417 -8.20 3.07 21.71
C ARG A 417 -7.75 3.21 23.16
N ASP A 418 -7.02 4.27 23.49
CA ASP A 418 -6.66 4.60 24.87
C ASP A 418 -7.70 5.52 25.50
N VAL A 419 -7.89 5.44 26.81
CA VAL A 419 -8.80 6.31 27.57
C VAL A 419 -8.30 7.75 27.60
N ASN A 420 -9.21 8.73 27.62
CA ASN A 420 -8.84 10.13 27.86
C ASN A 420 -8.51 10.41 29.34
N SER A 421 -9.20 9.73 30.28
CA SER A 421 -8.90 9.76 31.69
C SER A 421 -9.35 8.46 32.35
N GLY A 422 -8.78 8.16 33.51
CA GLY A 422 -9.00 6.90 34.23
C GLY A 422 -8.09 5.78 33.72
N SER A 423 -8.43 4.54 34.08
CA SER A 423 -7.65 3.37 33.67
C SER A 423 -8.54 2.14 33.44
N VAL A 424 -8.05 1.22 32.59
CA VAL A 424 -8.63 -0.11 32.39
C VAL A 424 -7.58 -1.13 32.79
N THR A 425 -7.93 -2.03 33.72
CA THR A 425 -7.00 -3.03 34.21
C THR A 425 -7.53 -4.45 34.00
N VAL A 426 -6.62 -5.39 33.76
CA VAL A 426 -6.88 -6.84 33.72
C VAL A 426 -5.94 -7.49 34.76
N ASP A 427 -6.51 -8.22 35.70
CA ASP A 427 -5.77 -8.77 36.86
C ASP A 427 -4.88 -7.73 37.54
N GLY A 428 -5.40 -6.48 37.69
CA GLY A 428 -4.71 -5.36 38.34
C GLY A 428 -3.63 -4.69 37.48
N LYS A 429 -3.35 -5.15 36.23
CA LYS A 429 -2.39 -4.53 35.32
C LYS A 429 -3.11 -3.61 34.36
N ASP A 430 -2.66 -2.36 34.25
CA ASP A 430 -3.20 -1.43 33.23
C ASP A 430 -2.93 -1.96 31.83
N VAL A 431 -3.93 -1.91 30.97
CA VAL A 431 -3.81 -2.37 29.57
C VAL A 431 -2.79 -1.55 28.77
N ARG A 432 -2.42 -0.36 29.23
CA ARG A 432 -1.40 0.51 28.61
C ARG A 432 0.03 0.07 28.93
N ASP A 433 0.23 -0.63 30.04
CA ASP A 433 1.54 -1.05 30.53
C ASP A 433 1.98 -2.42 29.98
N VAL A 434 1.13 -3.09 29.22
CA VAL A 434 1.40 -4.41 28.63
C VAL A 434 1.40 -4.36 27.11
N THR A 435 2.00 -5.35 26.43
CA THR A 435 1.97 -5.39 24.97
C THR A 435 0.57 -5.68 24.45
N GLN A 436 0.11 -4.96 23.43
CA GLN A 436 -1.20 -5.13 22.79
C GLN A 436 -1.41 -6.58 22.31
N THR A 437 -0.36 -7.19 21.76
CA THR A 437 -0.41 -8.58 21.29
C THR A 437 -0.71 -9.56 22.42
N SER A 438 -0.05 -9.42 23.57
CA SER A 438 -0.31 -10.29 24.73
C SER A 438 -1.70 -10.06 25.32
N LEU A 439 -2.14 -8.80 25.46
CA LEU A 439 -3.48 -8.46 25.92
C LEU A 439 -4.56 -9.10 25.03
N ARG A 440 -4.50 -8.82 23.73
CA ARG A 440 -5.47 -9.35 22.76
C ARG A 440 -5.39 -10.87 22.62
N GLY A 441 -4.23 -11.46 22.89
CA GLY A 441 -4.04 -12.91 22.98
C GLY A 441 -4.88 -13.57 24.07
N GLN A 442 -5.10 -12.87 25.19
CA GLN A 442 -5.86 -13.35 26.34
C GLN A 442 -7.37 -13.07 26.27
N ILE A 443 -7.86 -12.42 25.21
CA ILE A 443 -9.26 -12.05 25.02
C ILE A 443 -9.81 -12.74 23.77
N GLY A 444 -10.78 -13.63 23.92
CA GLY A 444 -11.59 -14.19 22.84
C GLY A 444 -12.70 -13.21 22.46
N VAL A 445 -12.95 -13.03 21.17
CA VAL A 445 -13.97 -12.08 20.71
C VAL A 445 -14.88 -12.73 19.67
N VAL A 446 -16.19 -12.61 19.87
CA VAL A 446 -17.22 -12.91 18.87
C VAL A 446 -17.90 -11.58 18.54
N THR A 447 -17.65 -11.04 17.35
CA THR A 447 -18.15 -9.74 16.90
C THR A 447 -19.49 -9.85 16.17
N GLN A 448 -20.28 -8.78 16.19
CA GLN A 448 -21.51 -8.62 15.39
C GLN A 448 -21.22 -8.76 13.90
N ASP A 449 -20.18 -8.06 13.43
CA ASP A 449 -19.76 -8.10 12.03
C ASP A 449 -18.78 -9.26 11.84
N VAL A 450 -19.29 -10.37 11.31
CA VAL A 450 -18.55 -11.63 11.16
C VAL A 450 -17.64 -11.54 9.95
N GLY A 451 -16.50 -10.90 10.10
CA GLY A 451 -15.45 -10.82 9.08
C GLY A 451 -14.73 -12.15 8.91
N LEU A 452 -14.90 -12.81 7.76
CA LEU A 452 -14.09 -13.93 7.33
C LEU A 452 -13.09 -13.48 6.27
N LEU A 453 -11.85 -13.96 6.41
CA LEU A 453 -10.82 -13.73 5.43
C LEU A 453 -11.07 -14.60 4.19
N HIS A 454 -10.71 -14.12 3.01
CA HIS A 454 -10.80 -14.88 1.75
C HIS A 454 -9.77 -16.03 1.73
N ARG A 455 -10.02 -17.03 2.56
CA ARG A 455 -9.19 -18.22 2.79
C ARG A 455 -10.10 -19.43 2.95
N SER A 456 -9.50 -20.62 3.19
CA SER A 456 -10.25 -21.81 3.54
C SER A 456 -10.99 -21.64 4.87
N ILE A 457 -12.04 -22.43 5.10
CA ILE A 457 -12.72 -22.53 6.41
C ILE A 457 -11.70 -22.88 7.49
N ARG A 458 -10.84 -23.87 7.21
CA ARG A 458 -9.75 -24.31 8.09
C ARG A 458 -8.88 -23.14 8.55
N ASP A 459 -8.39 -22.33 7.62
CA ASP A 459 -7.55 -21.18 7.94
C ASP A 459 -8.30 -20.09 8.70
N ASN A 460 -9.59 -19.91 8.43
CA ASN A 460 -10.44 -18.98 9.15
C ASN A 460 -10.63 -19.40 10.63
N ILE A 461 -10.81 -20.68 10.91
CA ILE A 461 -10.92 -21.18 12.28
C ILE A 461 -9.54 -21.12 12.97
N ARG A 462 -8.49 -21.59 12.30
CA ARG A 462 -7.10 -21.61 12.82
C ARG A 462 -6.57 -20.20 13.12
N TYR A 463 -7.18 -19.16 12.55
CA TYR A 463 -6.79 -17.77 12.82
C TYR A 463 -6.86 -17.41 14.33
N GLY A 464 -7.70 -18.08 15.11
CA GLY A 464 -7.75 -17.94 16.57
C GLY A 464 -6.49 -18.44 17.29
N ARG A 465 -5.86 -19.51 16.78
CA ARG A 465 -4.63 -20.12 17.29
C ARG A 465 -3.84 -20.73 16.13
N PRO A 466 -2.87 -20.00 15.53
CA PRO A 466 -2.14 -20.42 14.32
C PRO A 466 -1.39 -21.75 14.45
N GLU A 467 -0.96 -22.12 15.66
CA GLU A 467 -0.22 -23.36 15.95
C GLU A 467 -1.14 -24.57 16.11
N ALA A 468 -2.46 -24.41 16.05
CA ALA A 468 -3.41 -25.49 16.26
C ALA A 468 -3.29 -26.54 15.15
N THR A 469 -3.36 -27.80 15.55
CA THR A 469 -3.39 -28.96 14.67
C THR A 469 -4.71 -29.04 13.89
N ASP A 470 -4.73 -29.81 12.80
CA ASP A 470 -5.97 -30.02 12.03
C ASP A 470 -7.06 -30.68 12.87
N ALA A 471 -6.69 -31.60 13.76
CA ALA A 471 -7.64 -32.26 14.68
C ALA A 471 -8.28 -31.27 15.68
N GLU A 472 -7.52 -30.30 16.19
CA GLU A 472 -8.06 -29.27 17.08
C GLU A 472 -8.99 -28.32 16.34
N VAL A 473 -8.67 -27.98 15.09
CA VAL A 473 -9.54 -27.17 14.22
C VAL A 473 -10.86 -27.89 13.95
N GLU A 474 -10.80 -29.17 13.63
CA GLU A 474 -11.99 -30.02 13.41
C GLU A 474 -12.84 -30.15 14.68
N ALA A 475 -12.20 -30.41 15.84
CA ALA A 475 -12.89 -30.44 17.12
C ALA A 475 -13.60 -29.12 17.45
N ALA A 476 -12.95 -27.97 17.20
CA ALA A 476 -13.55 -26.67 17.41
C ALA A 476 -14.73 -26.43 16.43
N ALA A 477 -14.64 -26.91 15.19
CA ALA A 477 -15.72 -26.82 14.21
C ALA A 477 -16.92 -27.69 14.62
N HIS A 478 -16.68 -28.88 15.17
CA HIS A 478 -17.71 -29.73 15.75
C HIS A 478 -18.37 -29.10 16.98
N ALA A 479 -17.57 -28.59 17.90
CA ALA A 479 -18.08 -27.91 19.10
C ALA A 479 -18.92 -26.67 18.77
N ALA A 480 -18.66 -25.99 17.66
CA ALA A 480 -19.45 -24.89 17.13
C ALA A 480 -20.65 -25.35 16.26
N GLN A 481 -20.90 -26.65 16.17
CA GLN A 481 -21.92 -27.25 15.27
C GLN A 481 -21.78 -26.74 13.81
N ALA A 482 -20.54 -26.49 13.37
CA ALA A 482 -20.28 -25.98 12.05
C ALA A 482 -20.03 -27.09 11.03
N MET A 483 -19.67 -28.30 11.48
CA MET A 483 -19.30 -29.40 10.58
C MET A 483 -20.47 -29.86 9.71
N ASP A 484 -21.72 -29.73 10.14
CA ASP A 484 -22.89 -30.15 9.39
C ASP A 484 -22.95 -29.47 8.01
N PHE A 485 -22.79 -28.13 7.97
CA PHE A 485 -22.76 -27.41 6.69
C PHE A 485 -21.38 -27.41 6.03
N ILE A 486 -20.29 -27.50 6.82
CA ILE A 486 -18.93 -27.49 6.27
C ILE A 486 -18.71 -28.74 5.41
N SER A 487 -19.22 -29.91 5.82
CA SER A 487 -19.07 -31.18 5.10
C SER A 487 -19.62 -31.10 3.66
N ASP A 488 -20.70 -30.37 3.47
CA ASP A 488 -21.37 -30.19 2.16
C ASP A 488 -20.81 -29.02 1.34
N LEU A 489 -19.92 -28.22 1.95
CA LEU A 489 -19.43 -27.01 1.30
C LEU A 489 -18.47 -27.36 0.15
N ARG A 490 -18.71 -26.68 -0.99
CA ARG A 490 -17.84 -26.81 -2.17
C ARG A 490 -17.60 -25.43 -2.79
N ASP A 491 -16.36 -25.13 -3.11
CA ASP A 491 -16.01 -23.89 -3.81
C ASP A 491 -15.91 -24.08 -5.34
N ASP A 492 -15.74 -22.97 -6.05
CA ASP A 492 -15.68 -22.93 -7.53
C ASP A 492 -14.48 -23.69 -8.12
N LYS A 493 -13.47 -24.00 -7.31
CA LYS A 493 -12.28 -24.76 -7.70
C LYS A 493 -12.38 -26.25 -7.33
N GLY A 494 -13.55 -26.66 -6.80
CA GLY A 494 -13.82 -28.04 -6.42
C GLY A 494 -13.23 -28.48 -5.08
N ARG A 495 -12.70 -27.56 -4.26
CA ARG A 495 -12.25 -27.84 -2.88
C ARG A 495 -13.47 -28.04 -2.00
N THR A 496 -13.41 -28.98 -1.06
CA THR A 496 -14.57 -29.40 -0.25
C THR A 496 -14.29 -29.26 1.23
N GLY A 497 -15.33 -29.18 2.04
CA GLY A 497 -15.26 -29.20 3.49
C GLY A 497 -14.45 -28.04 4.07
N LEU A 498 -13.59 -28.35 5.05
CA LEU A 498 -12.72 -27.39 5.70
C LEU A 498 -11.75 -26.67 4.73
N ASP A 499 -11.44 -27.27 3.58
CA ASP A 499 -10.52 -26.69 2.60
C ASP A 499 -11.23 -25.80 1.56
N ALA A 500 -12.57 -25.74 1.58
CA ALA A 500 -13.34 -24.83 0.74
C ALA A 500 -13.11 -23.36 1.12
N PHE A 501 -12.99 -22.49 0.11
CA PHE A 501 -12.79 -21.05 0.30
C PHE A 501 -14.12 -20.32 0.43
N VAL A 502 -14.21 -19.44 1.41
CA VAL A 502 -15.45 -18.73 1.79
C VAL A 502 -15.85 -17.56 0.86
N GLY A 503 -15.02 -17.22 -0.13
CA GLY A 503 -15.24 -16.02 -0.95
C GLY A 503 -14.81 -14.74 -0.23
N ASP A 504 -15.05 -13.58 -0.88
CA ASP A 504 -14.75 -12.29 -0.28
C ASP A 504 -15.71 -12.04 0.90
N ARG A 505 -15.14 -11.74 2.08
CA ARG A 505 -15.85 -11.53 3.36
C ARG A 505 -16.85 -12.65 3.74
N GLY A 506 -16.67 -13.86 3.18
CA GLY A 506 -17.57 -14.99 3.47
C GLY A 506 -18.93 -14.91 2.76
N VAL A 507 -19.04 -14.20 1.65
CA VAL A 507 -20.30 -14.00 0.89
C VAL A 507 -20.98 -15.32 0.50
N LYS A 508 -20.22 -16.42 0.37
CA LYS A 508 -20.78 -17.74 0.04
C LYS A 508 -21.46 -18.46 1.20
N LEU A 509 -21.38 -17.91 2.42
CA LEU A 509 -21.98 -18.47 3.62
C LEU A 509 -23.19 -17.65 4.06
N SER A 510 -24.21 -18.30 4.64
CA SER A 510 -25.30 -17.60 5.34
C SER A 510 -24.78 -16.84 6.58
N GLY A 511 -25.54 -15.91 7.11
CA GLY A 511 -25.21 -15.20 8.35
C GLY A 511 -24.88 -16.14 9.50
N GLY A 512 -25.73 -17.15 9.73
CA GLY A 512 -25.55 -18.14 10.78
C GLY A 512 -24.37 -19.07 10.55
N GLN A 513 -24.05 -19.42 9.29
CA GLN A 513 -22.85 -20.20 8.97
C GLN A 513 -21.57 -19.43 9.26
N ARG A 514 -21.51 -18.14 8.87
CA ARG A 514 -20.37 -17.27 9.21
C ARG A 514 -20.17 -17.19 10.71
N GLN A 515 -21.26 -17.03 11.46
CA GLN A 515 -21.23 -16.90 12.91
C GLN A 515 -20.70 -18.18 13.59
N ARG A 516 -21.16 -19.38 13.16
CA ARG A 516 -20.61 -20.66 13.66
C ARG A 516 -19.12 -20.80 13.39
N VAL A 517 -18.61 -20.37 12.25
CA VAL A 517 -17.16 -20.33 11.98
C VAL A 517 -16.44 -19.39 12.95
N THR A 518 -17.04 -18.24 13.30
CA THR A 518 -16.43 -17.30 14.26
C THR A 518 -16.46 -17.84 15.69
N ILE A 519 -17.53 -18.55 16.07
CA ILE A 519 -17.59 -19.25 17.36
C ILE A 519 -16.53 -20.34 17.41
N ALA A 520 -16.37 -21.15 16.35
CA ALA A 520 -15.29 -22.13 16.26
C ALA A 520 -13.91 -21.52 16.44
N ARG A 521 -13.67 -20.33 15.85
CA ARG A 521 -12.44 -19.55 16.03
C ARG A 521 -12.21 -19.14 17.49
N ALA A 522 -13.27 -18.71 18.18
CA ALA A 522 -13.20 -18.29 19.58
C ALA A 522 -13.01 -19.49 20.52
N LEU A 523 -13.67 -20.63 20.25
CA LEU A 523 -13.46 -21.90 20.95
C LEU A 523 -12.02 -22.39 20.81
N LEU A 524 -11.48 -22.39 19.58
CA LEU A 524 -10.10 -22.81 19.31
C LEU A 524 -9.07 -21.91 20.01
N LYS A 525 -9.35 -20.61 20.12
CA LYS A 525 -8.49 -19.65 20.83
C LYS A 525 -8.41 -19.92 22.31
N ASP A 526 -9.51 -20.36 22.91
CA ASP A 526 -9.65 -20.75 24.33
C ASP A 526 -9.08 -19.72 25.33
N ALA A 527 -9.40 -18.44 25.11
CA ALA A 527 -8.93 -17.34 25.94
C ALA A 527 -9.69 -17.26 27.29
N PRO A 528 -9.02 -16.83 28.39
CA PRO A 528 -9.63 -16.73 29.73
C PRO A 528 -10.67 -15.61 29.85
N ILE A 529 -10.61 -14.61 29.01
CA ILE A 529 -11.60 -13.52 28.91
C ILE A 529 -12.34 -13.63 27.60
N LEU A 530 -13.67 -13.50 27.63
CA LEU A 530 -14.53 -13.56 26.47
C LEU A 530 -15.33 -12.27 26.29
N VAL A 531 -15.32 -11.74 25.08
CA VAL A 531 -16.16 -10.61 24.66
C VAL A 531 -17.14 -11.09 23.62
N LEU A 532 -18.44 -10.88 23.86
CA LEU A 532 -19.53 -11.19 22.92
C LEU A 532 -20.21 -9.89 22.50
N ASP A 533 -20.19 -9.57 21.22
CA ASP A 533 -20.87 -8.39 20.66
C ASP A 533 -21.98 -8.86 19.71
N GLU A 534 -23.24 -8.78 20.15
CA GLU A 534 -24.45 -9.18 19.39
C GLU A 534 -24.35 -10.55 18.68
N ALA A 535 -23.79 -11.53 19.34
CA ALA A 535 -23.43 -12.81 18.73
C ALA A 535 -24.61 -13.61 18.09
N THR A 536 -25.84 -13.11 18.07
CA THR A 536 -27.01 -13.87 17.58
C THR A 536 -27.97 -13.07 16.67
N SER A 537 -27.66 -11.84 16.25
CA SER A 537 -28.61 -10.93 15.60
C SER A 537 -29.12 -11.33 14.19
N ALA A 538 -28.46 -12.25 13.50
CA ALA A 538 -28.72 -12.58 12.08
C ALA A 538 -29.29 -14.00 11.85
N LEU A 539 -29.94 -14.63 12.85
CA LEU A 539 -30.27 -16.05 12.82
C LEU A 539 -31.78 -16.34 12.79
N ASP A 540 -32.15 -17.45 12.15
CA ASP A 540 -33.43 -18.09 12.28
C ASP A 540 -33.55 -18.83 13.64
N SER A 541 -34.81 -19.13 14.06
CA SER A 541 -35.07 -19.63 15.42
C SER A 541 -34.46 -20.99 15.75
N GLU A 542 -34.25 -21.89 14.76
CA GLU A 542 -33.62 -23.19 15.00
C GLU A 542 -32.10 -23.07 15.14
N ALA A 543 -31.44 -22.27 14.31
CA ALA A 543 -30.03 -21.98 14.41
C ALA A 543 -29.69 -21.18 15.68
N GLU A 544 -30.65 -20.39 16.20
CA GLU A 544 -30.48 -19.63 17.44
C GLU A 544 -30.31 -20.52 18.68
N ALA A 545 -31.13 -21.56 18.83
CA ALA A 545 -31.04 -22.47 19.97
C ALA A 545 -29.70 -23.21 20.00
N ALA A 546 -29.25 -23.72 18.85
CA ALA A 546 -27.97 -24.39 18.70
C ALA A 546 -26.76 -23.47 19.00
N ILE A 547 -26.84 -22.21 18.61
CA ILE A 547 -25.78 -21.23 18.87
C ILE A 547 -25.80 -20.78 20.34
N GLN A 548 -26.96 -20.68 20.97
CA GLN A 548 -27.05 -20.36 22.39
C GLN A 548 -26.36 -21.42 23.25
N GLU A 549 -26.60 -22.71 22.96
CA GLU A 549 -25.93 -23.83 23.65
C GLU A 549 -24.40 -23.76 23.48
N ASN A 550 -23.93 -23.41 22.29
CA ASN A 550 -22.50 -23.23 22.01
C ASN A 550 -21.91 -22.03 22.74
N LEU A 551 -22.65 -20.92 22.85
CA LEU A 551 -22.22 -19.74 23.60
C LEU A 551 -22.14 -20.04 25.10
N ASP A 552 -23.10 -20.78 25.68
CA ASP A 552 -23.07 -21.18 27.07
C ASP A 552 -21.86 -22.06 27.37
N SER A 553 -21.55 -23.01 26.50
CA SER A 553 -20.33 -23.82 26.57
C SER A 553 -19.06 -22.96 26.48
N LEU A 554 -19.03 -21.97 25.59
CA LEU A 554 -17.88 -21.07 25.42
C LEU A 554 -17.65 -20.18 26.65
N MET A 555 -18.70 -19.75 27.34
CA MET A 555 -18.63 -18.90 28.54
C MET A 555 -18.21 -19.65 29.80
N THR A 556 -18.35 -20.97 29.82
CA THR A 556 -18.12 -21.77 31.04
C THR A 556 -16.67 -21.61 31.53
N GLY A 557 -16.52 -21.16 32.79
CA GLY A 557 -15.23 -20.98 33.45
C GLY A 557 -14.44 -19.76 33.00
N LYS A 558 -15.03 -18.86 32.24
CA LYS A 558 -14.37 -17.65 31.68
C LYS A 558 -15.05 -16.38 32.18
N THR A 559 -14.27 -15.31 32.34
CA THR A 559 -14.82 -13.97 32.58
C THR A 559 -15.42 -13.47 31.25
N THR A 560 -16.72 -13.15 31.26
CA THR A 560 -17.43 -12.79 30.03
C THR A 560 -18.02 -11.40 30.12
N LEU A 561 -17.78 -10.59 29.09
CA LEU A 561 -18.41 -9.30 28.86
C LEU A 561 -19.25 -9.39 27.57
N ALA A 562 -20.58 -9.38 27.70
CA ALA A 562 -21.50 -9.49 26.56
C ALA A 562 -22.24 -8.18 26.31
N ILE A 563 -22.18 -7.66 25.08
CA ILE A 563 -23.13 -6.65 24.59
C ILE A 563 -24.36 -7.40 24.11
N ALA A 564 -25.42 -7.38 24.91
CA ALA A 564 -26.58 -8.21 24.65
C ALA A 564 -27.74 -7.38 24.11
N HIS A 565 -28.28 -7.82 22.98
CA HIS A 565 -29.50 -7.29 22.34
C HIS A 565 -30.64 -8.31 22.34
N ARG A 566 -30.40 -9.57 22.76
CA ARG A 566 -31.42 -10.62 22.85
C ARG A 566 -31.70 -11.02 24.29
N LEU A 567 -32.99 -11.24 24.55
CA LEU A 567 -33.50 -11.57 25.89
C LEU A 567 -32.91 -12.88 26.44
N SER A 568 -32.73 -13.89 25.58
CA SER A 568 -32.14 -15.19 25.94
C SER A 568 -30.71 -15.05 26.47
N THR A 569 -29.88 -14.27 25.78
CA THR A 569 -28.49 -14.02 26.19
C THR A 569 -28.42 -13.23 27.49
N ILE A 570 -29.28 -12.22 27.68
CA ILE A 570 -29.33 -11.37 28.87
C ILE A 570 -29.72 -12.20 30.13
N ALA A 571 -30.71 -13.10 29.98
CA ALA A 571 -31.22 -13.90 31.11
C ALA A 571 -30.19 -14.92 31.63
N ALA A 572 -29.22 -15.34 30.83
CA ALA A 572 -28.17 -16.29 31.18
C ALA A 572 -26.96 -15.64 31.91
N MET A 573 -26.94 -14.32 32.10
CA MET A 573 -25.82 -13.60 32.70
C MET A 573 -25.99 -13.49 34.24
N ASP A 574 -24.84 -13.50 34.92
CA ASP A 574 -24.81 -13.41 36.40
C ASP A 574 -25.18 -11.99 36.84
N ARG A 575 -24.77 -10.96 36.09
CA ARG A 575 -25.09 -9.56 36.34
C ARG A 575 -25.34 -8.79 35.02
N ILE A 576 -26.26 -7.84 35.10
CA ILE A 576 -26.61 -6.93 33.99
C ILE A 576 -26.23 -5.51 34.42
N VAL A 577 -25.55 -4.81 33.54
CA VAL A 577 -25.15 -3.41 33.67
C VAL A 577 -25.87 -2.60 32.59
N VAL A 578 -26.70 -1.67 33.02
CA VAL A 578 -27.47 -0.82 32.10
C VAL A 578 -26.77 0.51 31.92
N MET A 579 -26.50 0.84 30.66
CA MET A 579 -25.83 2.08 30.28
C MET A 579 -26.78 3.04 29.59
N ASP A 580 -26.67 4.32 29.95
CA ASP A 580 -27.35 5.41 29.25
C ASP A 580 -26.43 6.64 29.18
N ALA A 581 -26.33 7.26 28.02
CA ALA A 581 -25.54 8.48 27.77
C ALA A 581 -24.10 8.44 28.34
N GLY A 582 -23.45 7.26 28.30
CA GLY A 582 -22.05 7.07 28.76
C GLY A 582 -21.88 6.79 30.25
N HIS A 583 -22.96 6.62 31.00
CA HIS A 583 -22.96 6.30 32.42
C HIS A 583 -23.61 4.94 32.69
N ILE A 584 -23.24 4.31 33.81
CA ILE A 584 -24.00 3.18 34.36
C ILE A 584 -25.16 3.74 35.18
N VAL A 585 -26.40 3.38 34.79
CA VAL A 585 -27.62 3.87 35.46
C VAL A 585 -28.28 2.82 36.35
N GLU A 586 -28.14 1.52 36.02
CA GLU A 586 -28.65 0.41 36.78
C GLU A 586 -27.69 -0.76 36.70
N GLN A 587 -27.63 -1.56 37.78
CA GLN A 587 -26.90 -2.84 37.79
C GLN A 587 -27.55 -3.83 38.75
N GLY A 588 -27.60 -5.11 38.38
CA GLY A 588 -28.20 -6.15 39.18
C GLY A 588 -28.45 -7.44 38.39
N THR A 589 -29.16 -8.36 38.98
CA THR A 589 -29.67 -9.57 38.34
C THR A 589 -30.91 -9.25 37.49
N HIS A 590 -31.25 -10.12 36.56
CA HIS A 590 -32.47 -9.99 35.74
C HIS A 590 -33.72 -9.72 36.59
N GLU A 591 -33.93 -10.52 37.62
CA GLU A 591 -35.09 -10.41 38.52
C GLU A 591 -35.11 -9.08 39.29
N SER A 592 -33.94 -8.68 39.84
CA SER A 592 -33.83 -7.45 40.64
C SER A 592 -34.09 -6.21 39.78
N LEU A 593 -33.60 -6.17 38.54
CA LEU A 593 -33.80 -5.03 37.65
C LEU A 593 -35.22 -4.94 37.10
N LEU A 594 -35.90 -6.07 36.89
CA LEU A 594 -37.33 -6.07 36.55
C LEU A 594 -38.20 -5.52 37.70
N ALA A 595 -37.87 -5.91 38.96
CA ALA A 595 -38.57 -5.44 40.13
C ALA A 595 -38.39 -3.91 40.38
N GLN A 596 -37.26 -3.33 39.95
CA GLN A 596 -36.98 -1.89 40.05
C GLN A 596 -37.84 -1.04 39.06
N GLN A 597 -38.46 -1.64 38.03
CA GLN A 597 -39.22 -0.96 36.99
C GLN A 597 -38.49 0.21 36.31
N GLY A 598 -37.18 0.17 36.26
CA GLY A 598 -36.30 1.19 35.70
C GLY A 598 -36.16 1.15 34.18
N LEU A 599 -35.01 1.59 33.68
CA LEU A 599 -34.72 1.59 32.25
C LEU A 599 -34.67 0.16 31.68
N TYR A 600 -34.05 -0.78 32.42
CA TYR A 600 -34.00 -2.19 32.05
C TYR A 600 -35.40 -2.80 31.86
N ALA A 601 -36.29 -2.62 32.82
CA ALA A 601 -37.64 -3.14 32.71
C ALA A 601 -38.40 -2.59 31.48
N ARG A 602 -38.20 -1.29 31.18
CA ARG A 602 -38.78 -0.68 29.98
C ARG A 602 -38.22 -1.26 28.67
N LEU A 603 -36.88 -1.49 28.61
CA LEU A 603 -36.26 -2.11 27.45
C LEU A 603 -36.71 -3.55 27.27
N TRP A 604 -36.77 -4.30 28.38
CA TRP A 604 -37.29 -5.67 28.39
C TRP A 604 -38.76 -5.76 27.89
N ALA A 605 -39.63 -4.91 28.44
CA ALA A 605 -41.06 -4.88 28.04
C ALA A 605 -41.26 -4.56 26.54
N ARG A 606 -40.42 -3.69 25.98
CA ARG A 606 -40.45 -3.39 24.54
C ARG A 606 -40.07 -4.57 23.66
N GLN A 607 -39.08 -5.37 24.10
CA GLN A 607 -38.64 -6.53 23.35
C GLN A 607 -39.54 -7.76 23.55
N SER A 608 -40.05 -7.98 24.75
CA SER A 608 -40.98 -9.07 25.09
C SER A 608 -42.44 -8.80 24.63
N GLY A 609 -42.86 -7.55 24.64
CA GLY A 609 -44.23 -7.16 24.28
C GLY A 609 -44.61 -7.41 22.81
N GLY A 610 -43.61 -7.49 21.90
CA GLY A 610 -43.84 -7.91 20.50
C GLY A 610 -44.17 -9.41 20.35
N PHE A 611 -43.79 -10.24 21.30
CA PHE A 611 -44.08 -11.69 21.32
C PHE A 611 -45.42 -11.99 22.02
N ILE A 612 -45.74 -11.28 23.11
CA ILE A 612 -46.97 -11.53 23.87
C ILE A 612 -48.21 -10.99 23.16
N ALA A 613 -48.10 -9.89 22.39
CA ALA A 613 -49.25 -9.36 21.62
C ALA A 613 -49.70 -10.23 20.45
N ARG A 614 -48.87 -11.17 19.98
CA ARG A 614 -49.29 -12.15 18.94
C ARG A 614 -50.06 -13.35 19.50
N ASP A 615 -49.79 -13.76 20.72
CA ASP A 615 -50.51 -14.91 21.31
C ASP A 615 -51.90 -14.53 21.84
N MET A 616 -52.16 -13.28 22.20
CA MET A 616 -53.47 -12.83 22.67
C MET A 616 -54.46 -12.46 21.55
N SER A 617 -54.02 -12.38 20.30
CA SER A 617 -54.91 -12.15 19.14
C SER A 617 -55.33 -13.44 18.40
N ALA A 618 -54.90 -14.61 18.92
CA ALA A 618 -55.22 -15.93 18.39
C ALA A 618 -56.11 -16.79 19.34
N ALA A 619 -56.75 -16.17 20.35
CA ALA A 619 -57.75 -16.81 21.21
C ALA A 619 -59.16 -16.26 20.95
#